data_4de528e580c769796f2ccb6094ba5399
#
_entry.id   4de528e580c769796f2ccb6094ba5399
#
_cell.length_a   1.000
_cell.length_b   1.000
_cell.length_c   1.000
_cell.angle_alpha   90.00
_cell.angle_beta   90.00
_cell.angle_gamma   90.00
#
_symmetry.space_group_name_H-M   'P 1'
#
loop_
_entity.id
_entity.type
_entity.pdbx_description
1 polymer ?
#
loop_
_entity_poly.entity_id
_entity_poly.type
_entity_poly.pdbx_seq_one_letter_code
_entity_poly.pdbx_strand_id
1 'polypeptide(L)'
;MILASKGPFSGNRHRTLVSRLIDELLKKRVTILTADYEGYLKPHRQGRHEPDVVGETSSGLLVIGEAKLCEDLATLHTYEQFSDFSNRAMEDGPLAGRAIPFHIITPMECSPALHSILKDLNLENRDNIHIWLSG
;
A
#
# COMPACT_ATOMS: atom_id res chain seq x y z
N MET A 1 15.26 24.68 7.93
CA MET A 1 15.14 24.35 7.70
C MET A 1 14.78 23.89 7.04
N ILE A 2 14.65 23.66 7.00
CA ILE A 2 14.40 23.10 6.57
C ILE A 2 14.32 22.51 5.85
N LEU A 3 14.55 22.38 5.64
CA LEU A 3 14.57 21.72 4.99
C LEU A 3 14.48 20.77 4.86
N ALA A 4 15.11 21.02 4.73
CA ALA A 4 15.31 19.67 4.46
C ALA A 4 14.47 18.93 5.28
N SER A 5 14.07 19.61 5.76
CA SER A 5 12.99 19.15 6.45
C SER A 5 12.19 18.10 5.79
N LYS A 6 12.18 18.04 4.53
CA LYS A 6 11.37 17.06 3.85
C LYS A 6 11.78 15.65 4.19
N GLY A 7 13.06 15.37 4.27
CA GLY A 7 13.53 14.04 4.57
C GLY A 7 13.05 13.51 5.91
N PRO A 8 13.41 14.14 7.04
CA PRO A 8 13.00 13.60 8.35
C PRO A 8 11.50 13.62 8.58
N PHE A 9 10.84 14.72 8.28
CA PHE A 9 9.42 14.84 8.56
C PHE A 9 8.57 13.96 7.67
N SER A 10 8.90 13.91 6.38
CA SER A 10 8.17 13.04 5.45
C SER A 10 8.39 11.59 5.80
N GLY A 11 9.61 11.20 6.20
CA GLY A 11 9.90 9.84 6.61
C GLY A 11 9.09 9.44 7.82
N ASN A 12 8.99 10.32 8.83
CA ASN A 12 8.24 10.02 10.03
C ASN A 12 6.75 9.91 9.76
N ARG A 13 6.19 10.77 8.93
CA ARG A 13 4.78 10.70 8.57
C ARG A 13 4.47 9.44 7.77
N HIS A 14 5.34 9.09 6.85
CA HIS A 14 5.20 7.87 6.07
C HIS A 14 5.23 6.64 6.99
N ARG A 15 6.21 6.59 7.90
CA ARG A 15 6.32 5.48 8.83
C ARG A 15 5.08 5.33 9.72
N THR A 16 4.51 6.47 10.13
CA THR A 16 3.28 6.44 10.91
C THR A 16 2.13 5.82 10.12
N LEU A 17 2.01 6.15 8.84
CA LEU A 17 1.00 5.55 7.99
C LEU A 17 1.22 4.05 7.82
N VAL A 18 2.47 3.63 7.61
CA VAL A 18 2.79 2.20 7.48
C VAL A 18 2.39 1.46 8.76
N SER A 19 2.71 2.03 9.92
CA SER A 19 2.35 1.44 11.20
C SER A 19 0.84 1.30 11.35
N ARG A 20 0.07 2.30 10.95
CA ARG A 20 -1.38 2.25 11.02
C ARG A 20 -1.97 1.22 10.08
N LEU A 21 -1.39 1.09 8.89
CA LEU A 21 -1.81 0.08 7.94
C LEU A 21 -1.56 -1.32 8.50
N ILE A 22 -0.39 -1.53 9.10
CA ILE A 22 -0.07 -2.80 9.75
C ILE A 22 -1.12 -3.11 10.82
N ASP A 23 -1.46 -2.14 11.66
CA ASP A 23 -2.47 -2.35 12.72
C ASP A 23 -3.82 -2.77 12.13
N GLU A 24 -4.25 -2.13 11.05
CA GLU A 24 -5.51 -2.46 10.43
C GLU A 24 -5.48 -3.86 9.80
N LEU A 25 -4.38 -4.24 9.19
CA LEU A 25 -4.24 -5.58 8.61
C LEU A 25 -4.21 -6.64 9.71
N LEU A 26 -3.52 -6.38 10.81
CA LEU A 26 -3.50 -7.30 11.96
C LEU A 26 -4.91 -7.51 12.52
N LYS A 27 -5.71 -6.47 12.59
CA LYS A 27 -7.11 -6.58 13.03
C LYS A 27 -7.92 -7.50 12.12
N LYS A 28 -7.55 -7.58 10.85
CA LYS A 28 -8.20 -8.46 9.89
C LYS A 28 -7.55 -9.85 9.85
N ARG A 29 -6.69 -10.15 10.80
CA ARG A 29 -6.02 -11.43 10.94
C ARG A 29 -5.09 -11.74 9.77
N VAL A 30 -4.51 -10.70 9.18
CA VAL A 30 -3.46 -10.85 8.18
C VAL A 30 -2.14 -11.01 8.92
N THR A 31 -1.35 -12.00 8.52
CA THR A 31 0.01 -12.15 9.03
C THR A 31 0.93 -11.25 8.20
N ILE A 32 1.70 -10.39 8.86
CA ILE A 32 2.62 -9.50 8.15
C ILE A 32 3.90 -10.27 7.86
N LEU A 33 4.23 -10.41 6.57
CA LEU A 33 5.42 -11.12 6.14
C LEU A 33 6.62 -10.19 6.03
N THR A 34 6.43 -9.02 5.42
CA THR A 34 7.47 -7.99 5.29
C THR A 34 6.83 -6.62 5.45
N ALA A 35 7.59 -5.66 5.93
CA ALA A 35 7.11 -4.29 6.06
C ALA A 35 8.28 -3.32 6.12
N ASP A 36 8.06 -2.12 5.56
CA ASP A 36 9.01 -1.02 5.70
C ASP A 36 8.79 -0.36 7.06
N TYR A 37 9.03 -1.13 8.11
CA TYR A 37 8.84 -0.69 9.49
C TYR A 37 9.71 -1.53 10.41
N GLU A 38 10.13 -0.93 11.51
CA GLU A 38 11.01 -1.59 12.47
C GLU A 38 10.40 -2.89 13.01
N GLY A 39 11.22 -3.92 13.12
CA GLY A 39 10.80 -5.20 13.65
C GLY A 39 10.33 -6.19 12.60
N TYR A 40 10.25 -5.77 11.35
CA TYR A 40 9.84 -6.66 10.25
C TYR A 40 10.96 -6.84 9.24
N LEU A 41 10.92 -7.96 8.54
CA LEU A 41 11.79 -8.15 7.38
C LEU A 41 11.44 -7.10 6.33
N LYS A 42 12.45 -6.65 5.59
CA LYS A 42 12.24 -5.62 4.58
C LYS A 42 11.44 -6.16 3.40
N PRO A 43 10.64 -5.30 2.76
CA PRO A 43 9.82 -5.73 1.62
C PRO A 43 10.66 -6.24 0.47
N HIS A 44 10.08 -7.16 -0.28
CA HIS A 44 10.62 -7.65 -1.53
C HIS A 44 9.74 -7.17 -2.67
N ARG A 45 10.29 -7.17 -3.87
CA ARG A 45 9.54 -6.78 -5.05
C ARG A 45 8.31 -7.66 -5.26
N GLN A 46 7.21 -7.01 -5.61
CA GLN A 46 6.01 -7.67 -6.10
C GLN A 46 5.80 -7.13 -7.51
N GLY A 47 6.26 -7.89 -8.50
CA GLY A 47 6.32 -7.39 -9.86
C GLY A 47 7.51 -6.45 -10.02
N ARG A 48 7.26 -5.21 -10.39
CA ARG A 48 8.31 -4.23 -10.69
C ARG A 48 8.64 -3.31 -9.52
N HIS A 49 7.86 -3.38 -8.43
CA HIS A 49 7.97 -2.44 -7.33
C HIS A 49 7.98 -3.16 -5.98
N GLU A 50 8.53 -2.47 -4.97
CA GLU A 50 8.52 -2.96 -3.59
C GLU A 50 7.39 -2.28 -2.84
N PRO A 51 6.39 -3.03 -2.35
CA PRO A 51 5.34 -2.44 -1.54
C PRO A 51 5.83 -2.17 -0.12
N ASP A 52 5.15 -1.27 0.59
CA ASP A 52 5.49 -0.98 1.98
C ASP A 52 5.19 -2.17 2.90
N VAL A 53 4.16 -2.95 2.58
CA VAL A 53 3.74 -4.08 3.40
C VAL A 53 3.34 -5.24 2.50
N VAL A 54 3.77 -6.45 2.87
CA VAL A 54 3.26 -7.67 2.28
C VAL A 54 2.77 -8.56 3.42
N GLY A 55 1.56 -9.06 3.30
CA GLY A 55 0.99 -9.96 4.28
C GLY A 55 0.37 -11.18 3.65
N GLU A 56 -0.21 -12.01 4.49
CA GLU A 56 -0.84 -13.25 4.04
C GLU A 56 -2.05 -13.52 4.91
N THR A 57 -3.18 -13.85 4.28
CA THR A 57 -4.39 -14.22 5.02
C THR A 57 -4.27 -15.64 5.53
N SER A 58 -5.20 -16.05 6.40
CA SER A 58 -5.23 -17.42 6.92
C SER A 58 -5.45 -18.46 5.82
N SER A 59 -6.01 -18.06 4.69
CA SER A 59 -6.22 -18.95 3.55
C SER A 59 -5.01 -19.01 2.61
N GLY A 60 -3.96 -18.23 2.88
CA GLY A 60 -2.78 -18.23 2.04
C GLY A 60 -2.77 -17.19 0.92
N LEU A 61 -3.75 -16.29 0.88
CA LEU A 61 -3.81 -15.23 -0.11
C LEU A 61 -2.85 -14.12 0.31
N LEU A 62 -1.97 -13.67 -0.60
CA LEU A 62 -1.10 -12.53 -0.33
C LEU A 62 -1.92 -11.25 -0.27
N VAL A 63 -1.39 -10.27 0.46
CA VAL A 63 -1.96 -8.93 0.59
C VAL A 63 -0.83 -7.93 0.41
N ILE A 64 -1.06 -6.90 -0.38
CA ILE A 64 -0.07 -5.84 -0.63
C ILE A 64 -0.60 -4.55 -0.04
N GLY A 65 0.26 -3.81 0.66
CA GLY A 65 -0.11 -2.51 1.24
C GLY A 65 0.87 -1.42 0.86
N GLU A 66 0.36 -0.22 0.67
CA GLU A 66 1.16 0.94 0.28
C GLU A 66 0.66 2.17 1.00
N ALA A 67 1.59 2.95 1.58
CA ALA A 67 1.28 4.20 2.29
C ALA A 67 1.74 5.38 1.44
N LYS A 68 0.89 6.38 1.28
CA LYS A 68 1.21 7.57 0.47
C LYS A 68 0.81 8.84 1.20
N LEU A 69 1.72 9.81 1.23
CA LEU A 69 1.41 11.16 1.68
C LEU A 69 0.84 11.95 0.49
N CYS A 70 0.20 13.09 0.77
CA CYS A 70 -0.40 13.90 -0.30
C CYS A 70 0.62 14.29 -1.37
N GLU A 71 1.83 14.66 -0.95
CA GLU A 71 2.85 15.13 -1.88
C GLU A 71 3.34 14.02 -2.81
N ASP A 72 3.13 12.76 -2.45
CA ASP A 72 3.60 11.64 -3.26
C ASP A 72 2.54 11.09 -4.20
N LEU A 73 1.29 11.43 -3.97
CA LEU A 73 0.19 10.82 -4.73
C LEU A 73 0.23 11.17 -6.21
N ALA A 74 0.52 12.41 -6.56
CA ALA A 74 0.44 12.86 -7.94
C ALA A 74 1.73 12.67 -8.72
N THR A 75 2.55 11.71 -8.34
CA THR A 75 3.82 11.43 -9.04
C THR A 75 3.64 10.29 -10.03
N LEU A 76 4.44 10.29 -11.08
CA LEU A 76 4.45 9.19 -12.05
C LEU A 76 4.74 7.87 -11.36
N HIS A 77 5.66 7.87 -10.39
CA HIS A 77 6.02 6.67 -9.65
C HIS A 77 4.80 6.06 -8.94
N THR A 78 3.96 6.89 -8.33
CA THR A 78 2.75 6.41 -7.68
C THR A 78 1.76 5.81 -8.68
N TYR A 79 1.59 6.45 -9.83
CA TYR A 79 0.73 5.91 -10.89
C TYR A 79 1.22 4.53 -11.33
N GLU A 80 2.53 4.37 -11.50
CA GLU A 80 3.11 3.09 -11.89
C GLU A 80 2.94 2.03 -10.80
N GLN A 81 3.16 2.40 -9.55
CA GLN A 81 2.98 1.47 -8.43
C GLN A 81 1.53 1.00 -8.33
N PHE A 82 0.58 1.92 -8.39
CA PHE A 82 -0.83 1.59 -8.26
C PHE A 82 -1.29 0.70 -9.41
N SER A 83 -0.83 0.98 -10.63
CA SER A 83 -1.15 0.16 -11.77
C SER A 83 -0.59 -1.25 -11.61
N ASP A 84 0.66 -1.37 -11.17
CA ASP A 84 1.32 -2.65 -10.98
C ASP A 84 0.64 -3.45 -9.85
N PHE A 85 0.54 -2.86 -8.66
CA PHE A 85 0.03 -3.59 -7.49
C PHE A 85 -1.44 -3.98 -7.65
N SER A 86 -2.26 -3.15 -8.27
CA SER A 86 -3.67 -3.44 -8.45
C SER A 86 -3.93 -4.61 -9.40
N ASN A 87 -2.97 -4.91 -10.26
CA ASN A 87 -3.11 -5.97 -11.25
C ASN A 87 -2.39 -7.25 -10.87
N ARG A 88 -1.84 -7.34 -9.66
CA ARG A 88 -1.15 -8.56 -9.23
C ARG A 88 -2.16 -9.66 -8.91
N ALA A 89 -1.78 -10.88 -9.26
CA ALA A 89 -2.57 -12.06 -8.96
C ALA A 89 -1.65 -13.16 -8.43
N MET A 90 -2.22 -14.08 -7.68
CA MET A 90 -1.48 -15.24 -7.18
C MET A 90 -0.96 -16.04 -8.37
N GLU A 91 0.33 -16.39 -8.34
CA GLU A 91 0.98 -17.05 -9.47
C GLU A 91 0.84 -18.57 -9.44
N ASP A 92 0.80 -19.14 -8.24
CA ASP A 92 0.76 -20.59 -8.10
C ASP A 92 -0.05 -21.00 -6.88
N GLY A 93 -0.11 -22.32 -6.65
CA GLY A 93 -0.81 -22.88 -5.51
C GLY A 93 -2.32 -22.94 -5.69
N PRO A 94 -3.05 -23.29 -4.63
CA PRO A 94 -4.51 -23.44 -4.70
C PRO A 94 -5.26 -22.17 -5.07
N LEU A 95 -4.66 -21.00 -4.83
CA LEU A 95 -5.30 -19.71 -5.09
C LEU A 95 -4.80 -19.06 -6.38
N ALA A 96 -4.10 -19.82 -7.24
CA ALA A 96 -3.56 -19.29 -8.49
C ALA A 96 -4.64 -18.54 -9.28
N GLY A 97 -4.29 -17.35 -9.78
CA GLY A 97 -5.21 -16.52 -10.54
C GLY A 97 -6.07 -15.58 -9.70
N ARG A 98 -6.12 -15.77 -8.38
CA ARG A 98 -6.88 -14.88 -7.50
C ARG A 98 -6.20 -13.51 -7.45
N ALA A 99 -6.98 -12.45 -7.58
CA ALA A 99 -6.47 -11.09 -7.45
C ALA A 99 -5.94 -10.87 -6.03
N ILE A 100 -4.75 -10.27 -5.93
CA ILE A 100 -4.16 -9.97 -4.63
C ILE A 100 -4.79 -8.67 -4.11
N PRO A 101 -5.36 -8.65 -2.90
CA PRO A 101 -5.88 -7.43 -2.32
C PRO A 101 -4.79 -6.38 -2.19
N PHE A 102 -5.08 -5.17 -2.65
CA PHE A 102 -4.17 -4.04 -2.59
C PHE A 102 -4.76 -2.98 -1.67
N HIS A 103 -4.08 -2.72 -0.56
CA HIS A 103 -4.50 -1.76 0.45
C HIS A 103 -3.68 -0.49 0.33
N ILE A 104 -4.36 0.64 0.30
CA ILE A 104 -3.72 1.95 0.24
C ILE A 104 -4.14 2.72 1.48
N ILE A 105 -3.17 3.29 2.19
CA ILE A 105 -3.45 4.19 3.30
C ILE A 105 -2.86 5.57 3.00
N THR A 106 -3.66 6.61 3.26
CA THR A 106 -3.26 7.98 3.06
C THR A 106 -3.93 8.85 4.13
N PRO A 107 -3.39 10.04 4.45
CA PRO A 107 -4.10 10.96 5.35
C PRO A 107 -5.47 11.31 4.78
N MET A 108 -6.43 11.54 5.68
CA MET A 108 -7.82 11.79 5.28
C MET A 108 -7.94 12.97 4.32
N GLU A 109 -7.16 14.01 4.53
CA GLU A 109 -7.20 15.20 3.66
C GLU A 109 -6.74 14.92 2.25
N CYS A 110 -6.04 13.80 2.02
CA CYS A 110 -5.57 13.42 0.69
C CYS A 110 -6.60 12.61 -0.11
N SER A 111 -7.76 12.34 0.47
CA SER A 111 -8.77 11.50 -0.16
C SER A 111 -9.16 11.98 -1.57
N PRO A 112 -9.41 13.28 -1.80
CA PRO A 112 -9.75 13.71 -3.16
C PRO A 112 -8.64 13.43 -4.17
N ALA A 113 -7.38 13.64 -3.78
CA ALA A 113 -6.24 13.37 -4.67
C ALA A 113 -6.14 11.88 -4.97
N LEU A 114 -6.34 11.03 -3.97
CA LEU A 114 -6.30 9.58 -4.16
C LEU A 114 -7.39 9.13 -5.13
N HIS A 115 -8.61 9.60 -4.93
CA HIS A 115 -9.71 9.22 -5.82
C HIS A 115 -9.48 9.69 -7.25
N SER A 116 -8.88 10.85 -7.42
CA SER A 116 -8.54 11.37 -8.75
C SER A 116 -7.55 10.43 -9.47
N ILE A 117 -6.54 9.94 -8.77
CA ILE A 117 -5.58 9.00 -9.35
C ILE A 117 -6.25 7.69 -9.72
N LEU A 118 -7.06 7.15 -8.82
CA LEU A 118 -7.76 5.90 -9.08
C LEU A 118 -8.68 6.02 -10.29
N LYS A 119 -9.32 7.17 -10.44
CA LYS A 119 -10.15 7.45 -11.59
C LYS A 119 -9.33 7.49 -12.87
N ASP A 120 -8.20 8.20 -12.84
CA ASP A 120 -7.31 8.30 -14.00
C ASP A 120 -6.82 6.93 -14.46
N LEU A 121 -6.58 6.03 -13.51
CA LEU A 121 -6.11 4.68 -13.78
C LEU A 121 -7.24 3.69 -14.04
N ASN A 122 -8.49 4.15 -13.99
CA ASN A 122 -9.65 3.31 -14.15
C ASN A 122 -9.73 2.19 -13.11
N LEU A 123 -9.39 2.52 -11.87
CA LEU A 123 -9.34 1.56 -10.77
C LEU A 123 -10.43 1.77 -9.73
N GLU A 124 -11.34 2.72 -9.92
CA GLU A 124 -12.32 3.09 -8.90
C GLU A 124 -13.24 1.96 -8.47
N ASN A 125 -13.55 1.05 -9.37
CA ASN A 125 -14.51 -0.01 -9.12
C ASN A 125 -13.87 -1.39 -8.96
N ARG A 126 -12.58 -1.43 -8.65
CA ARG A 126 -11.88 -2.69 -8.47
C ARG A 126 -12.16 -3.26 -7.08
N ASP A 127 -12.61 -4.49 -7.04
CA ASP A 127 -12.95 -5.17 -5.78
C ASP A 127 -11.74 -5.47 -4.92
N ASN A 128 -10.56 -5.56 -5.53
CA ASN A 128 -9.35 -5.90 -4.80
C ASN A 128 -8.61 -4.69 -4.22
N ILE A 129 -9.14 -3.48 -4.39
CA ILE A 129 -8.52 -2.27 -3.84
C ILE A 129 -9.28 -1.83 -2.59
N HIS A 130 -8.54 -1.62 -1.49
CA HIS A 130 -9.09 -1.21 -0.20
C HIS A 130 -8.39 0.07 0.25
N ILE A 131 -9.18 1.08 0.61
CA ILE A 131 -8.66 2.39 0.97
C ILE A 131 -8.85 2.63 2.45
N TRP A 132 -7.80 3.12 3.10
CA TRP A 132 -7.79 3.51 4.50
C TRP A 132 -7.45 4.98 4.59
N LEU A 133 -8.27 5.75 5.30
CA LEU A 133 -8.02 7.17 5.50
C LEU A 133 -7.65 7.40 6.96
N SER A 134 -6.45 7.95 7.16
CA SER A 134 -5.92 8.16 8.50
C SER A 134 -6.25 9.57 8.97
N GLY A 135 -7.04 9.67 10.00
CA GLY A 135 -7.48 10.94 10.53
C GLY A 135 -6.61 11.52 11.64
#